data_595875432ef93f69c9d3d0a2902a20b5
#
_entry.id   595875432ef93f69c9d3d0a2902a20b5
#
_cell.length_a   1.000
_cell.length_b   1.000
_cell.length_c   1.000
_cell.angle_alpha   90.00
_cell.angle_beta   90.00
_cell.angle_gamma   90.00
#
_symmetry.space_group_name_H-M   'P 1'
#
loop_
_entity.id
_entity.type
_entity.pdbx_description
1 polymer ?
#
loop_
_entity_poly.entity_id
_entity_poly.type
_entity_poly.pdbx_seq_one_letter_code
_entity_poly.pdbx_strand_id
1 'polypeptide(L)'
;YSCAYFKNDNDTLEAAQNNKIDHIIKKLDIRDNQTVLDIGSGWGGMAIEIAKKTKARVLGITLSENQLRYSRQKAKEMNLENQVEFKLIDYRELKSKFDRIVSVGMFEHVGKKFYRKYFKCVHDLLNENGAALIHTIGSIDRPRDPQPWISKYIFPGGYTPSLSEIARPIEDSNLILNDLEVLRLHYAHTLRNWRERFLNKKDKVLEMFDERFLRMWEFYLAGCEMAFKWGDQVVFQLQLSKNKTTIPPTRDYIYQ
;
A
#
# COMPACT_ATOMS: atom_id res chain seq x y z
N TYR A 1 0.13 2.90 -8.11
CA TYR A 1 1.29 3.76 -7.78
C TYR A 1 1.49 3.76 -6.27
N SER A 2 2.61 3.24 -5.82
CA SER A 2 3.04 3.17 -4.42
C SER A 2 4.55 2.91 -4.39
N CYS A 3 5.16 2.93 -3.22
CA CYS A 3 6.57 2.64 -3.05
C CYS A 3 6.92 1.27 -3.67
N ALA A 4 7.94 1.23 -4.54
CA ALA A 4 8.49 0.01 -5.12
C ALA A 4 9.53 -0.62 -4.17
N TYR A 5 9.96 -1.85 -4.43
CA TYR A 5 10.99 -2.55 -3.67
C TYR A 5 12.17 -2.89 -4.60
N PHE A 6 13.23 -2.11 -4.52
CA PHE A 6 14.44 -2.28 -5.32
C PHE A 6 15.37 -3.29 -4.64
N LYS A 7 15.54 -4.47 -5.22
CA LYS A 7 16.48 -5.49 -4.71
C LYS A 7 17.91 -5.13 -5.07
N ASN A 8 18.08 -4.49 -6.23
CA ASN A 8 19.37 -4.06 -6.75
C ASN A 8 19.29 -2.62 -7.24
N ASP A 9 20.42 -1.92 -7.24
CA ASP A 9 20.50 -0.51 -7.68
C ASP A 9 20.09 -0.30 -9.15
N ASN A 10 20.22 -1.34 -9.97
CA ASN A 10 19.91 -1.31 -11.40
C ASN A 10 18.48 -1.82 -11.72
N ASP A 11 17.66 -2.10 -10.72
CA ASP A 11 16.28 -2.54 -10.98
C ASP A 11 15.51 -1.43 -11.71
N THR A 12 14.79 -1.81 -12.77
CA THR A 12 13.80 -0.90 -13.38
C THR A 12 12.63 -0.69 -12.42
N LEU A 13 11.87 0.39 -12.60
CA LEU A 13 10.69 0.64 -11.78
C LEU A 13 9.67 -0.50 -11.87
N GLU A 14 9.49 -1.09 -13.04
CA GLU A 14 8.60 -2.24 -13.27
C GLU A 14 9.08 -3.47 -12.50
N ALA A 15 10.37 -3.78 -12.56
CA ALA A 15 10.97 -4.87 -11.79
C ALA A 15 10.80 -4.63 -10.29
N ALA A 16 11.09 -3.42 -9.81
CA ALA A 16 10.95 -3.05 -8.41
C ALA A 16 9.48 -3.08 -7.92
N GLN A 17 8.51 -2.73 -8.77
CA GLN A 17 7.08 -2.87 -8.45
C GLN A 17 6.67 -4.35 -8.35
N ASN A 18 7.14 -5.20 -9.24
CA ASN A 18 6.92 -6.64 -9.16
C ASN A 18 7.59 -7.24 -7.91
N ASN A 19 8.82 -6.85 -7.62
CA ASN A 19 9.53 -7.26 -6.40
C ASN A 19 8.76 -6.88 -5.13
N LYS A 20 8.13 -5.69 -5.09
CA LYS A 20 7.27 -5.30 -3.96
C LYS A 20 6.09 -6.25 -3.79
N ILE A 21 5.42 -6.62 -4.87
CA ILE A 21 4.27 -7.53 -4.83
C ILE A 21 4.71 -8.90 -4.34
N ASP A 22 5.81 -9.44 -4.89
CA ASP A 22 6.37 -10.72 -4.46
C ASP A 22 6.76 -10.71 -2.99
N HIS A 23 7.39 -9.62 -2.54
CA HIS A 23 7.78 -9.46 -1.15
C HIS A 23 6.56 -9.44 -0.20
N ILE A 24 5.48 -8.76 -0.58
CA ILE A 24 4.23 -8.74 0.18
C ILE A 24 3.56 -10.11 0.20
N ILE A 25 3.51 -10.82 -0.94
CA ILE A 25 2.95 -12.18 -1.03
C ILE A 25 3.70 -13.13 -0.09
N LYS A 26 5.04 -13.07 -0.11
CA LYS A 26 5.89 -13.88 0.78
C LYS A 26 5.70 -13.48 2.24
N LYS A 27 5.73 -12.21 2.58
CA LYS A 27 5.51 -11.74 3.97
C LYS A 27 4.16 -12.17 4.52
N LEU A 28 3.12 -12.17 3.70
CA LEU A 28 1.79 -12.66 4.10
C LEU A 28 1.67 -14.19 4.07
N ASP A 29 2.68 -14.92 3.58
CA ASP A 29 2.62 -16.37 3.37
C ASP A 29 1.30 -16.76 2.69
N ILE A 30 1.03 -16.12 1.53
CA ILE A 30 -0.21 -16.38 0.80
C ILE A 30 -0.11 -17.74 0.10
N ARG A 31 -1.06 -18.62 0.41
CA ARG A 31 -1.12 -19.99 -0.11
C ARG A 31 -2.32 -20.19 -1.03
N ASP A 32 -2.28 -21.26 -1.80
CA ASP A 32 -3.37 -21.68 -2.68
C ASP A 32 -4.70 -21.78 -1.90
N ASN A 33 -5.78 -21.37 -2.57
CA ASN A 33 -7.16 -21.41 -2.06
C ASN A 33 -7.48 -20.50 -0.86
N GLN A 34 -6.52 -19.71 -0.36
CA GLN A 34 -6.81 -18.72 0.67
C GLN A 34 -7.66 -17.56 0.13
N THR A 35 -8.39 -16.93 1.04
CA THR A 35 -9.13 -15.69 0.77
C THR A 35 -8.30 -14.48 1.16
N VAL A 36 -8.16 -13.54 0.22
CA VAL A 36 -7.36 -12.32 0.41
C VAL A 36 -8.23 -11.10 0.22
N LEU A 37 -8.14 -10.14 1.13
CA LEU A 37 -8.75 -8.81 1.00
C LEU A 37 -7.67 -7.77 0.68
N ASP A 38 -7.85 -7.01 -0.39
CA ASP A 38 -7.05 -5.83 -0.73
C ASP A 38 -7.84 -4.56 -0.41
N ILE A 39 -7.50 -3.92 0.73
CA ILE A 39 -8.18 -2.70 1.21
C ILE A 39 -7.58 -1.47 0.51
N GLY A 40 -8.39 -0.82 -0.32
CA GLY A 40 -7.92 0.29 -1.15
C GLY A 40 -7.19 -0.22 -2.39
N SER A 41 -7.79 -1.17 -3.10
CA SER A 41 -7.19 -1.89 -4.23
C SER A 41 -6.76 -0.99 -5.41
N GLY A 42 -7.17 0.28 -5.42
CA GLY A 42 -6.82 1.22 -6.49
C GLY A 42 -7.23 0.68 -7.86
N TRP A 43 -6.31 0.70 -8.80
CA TRP A 43 -6.50 0.18 -10.16
C TRP A 43 -6.42 -1.35 -10.28
N GLY A 44 -6.40 -2.07 -9.16
CA GLY A 44 -6.47 -3.53 -9.10
C GLY A 44 -5.13 -4.27 -9.24
N GLY A 45 -4.02 -3.57 -9.42
CA GLY A 45 -2.74 -4.21 -9.72
C GLY A 45 -2.26 -5.21 -8.67
N MET A 46 -2.39 -4.91 -7.37
CA MET A 46 -2.01 -5.81 -6.29
C MET A 46 -2.89 -7.06 -6.28
N ALA A 47 -4.21 -6.89 -6.28
CA ALA A 47 -5.18 -7.99 -6.25
C ALA A 47 -5.01 -8.94 -7.44
N ILE A 48 -4.84 -8.40 -8.65
CA ILE A 48 -4.62 -9.16 -9.88
C ILE A 48 -3.32 -9.96 -9.82
N GLU A 49 -2.21 -9.36 -9.41
CA GLU A 49 -0.93 -10.06 -9.34
C GLU A 49 -0.90 -11.11 -8.21
N ILE A 50 -1.57 -10.88 -7.09
CA ILE A 50 -1.75 -11.92 -6.06
C ILE A 50 -2.46 -13.14 -6.66
N ALA A 51 -3.61 -12.94 -7.30
CA ALA A 51 -4.36 -14.04 -7.91
C ALA A 51 -3.56 -14.77 -8.99
N LYS A 52 -2.82 -14.05 -9.82
CA LYS A 52 -2.00 -14.61 -10.89
C LYS A 52 -0.83 -15.45 -10.37
N LYS A 53 -0.19 -15.02 -9.27
CA LYS A 53 1.01 -15.67 -8.70
C LYS A 53 0.67 -16.76 -7.68
N THR A 54 -0.54 -16.72 -7.14
CA THR A 54 -1.07 -17.70 -6.20
C THR A 54 -2.43 -18.17 -6.70
N LYS A 55 -2.97 -19.27 -6.23
CA LYS A 55 -4.36 -19.65 -6.53
C LYS A 55 -5.34 -19.12 -5.47
N ALA A 56 -5.01 -18.05 -4.80
CA ALA A 56 -5.87 -17.41 -3.82
C ALA A 56 -7.05 -16.71 -4.49
N ARG A 57 -8.16 -16.62 -3.77
CA ARG A 57 -9.32 -15.80 -4.17
C ARG A 57 -9.19 -14.42 -3.55
N VAL A 58 -9.21 -13.38 -4.38
CA VAL A 58 -8.93 -12.01 -3.94
C VAL A 58 -10.17 -11.14 -4.08
N LEU A 59 -10.53 -10.44 -3.00
CA LEU A 59 -11.50 -9.35 -3.03
C LEU A 59 -10.74 -8.02 -2.93
N GLY A 60 -10.77 -7.21 -4.00
CA GLY A 60 -10.29 -5.84 -3.99
C GLY A 60 -11.44 -4.87 -3.70
N ILE A 61 -11.25 -3.93 -2.78
CA ILE A 61 -12.26 -2.91 -2.48
C ILE A 61 -11.72 -1.50 -2.72
N THR A 62 -12.56 -0.64 -3.25
CA THR A 62 -12.27 0.77 -3.51
C THR A 62 -13.52 1.63 -3.30
N LEU A 63 -13.34 2.93 -3.09
CA LEU A 63 -14.42 3.92 -3.06
C LEU A 63 -14.52 4.75 -4.36
N SER A 64 -13.71 4.41 -5.39
CA SER A 64 -13.68 5.09 -6.67
C SER A 64 -14.35 4.22 -7.75
N GLU A 65 -15.43 4.71 -8.35
CA GLU A 65 -16.11 4.05 -9.46
C GLU A 65 -15.20 3.87 -10.69
N ASN A 66 -14.34 4.86 -10.96
CA ASN A 66 -13.38 4.77 -12.06
C ASN A 66 -12.35 3.65 -11.84
N GLN A 67 -11.83 3.52 -10.64
CA GLN A 67 -10.92 2.43 -10.27
C GLN A 67 -11.62 1.07 -10.34
N LEU A 68 -12.85 0.98 -9.83
CA LEU A 68 -13.65 -0.24 -9.90
C LEU A 68 -13.87 -0.69 -11.33
N ARG A 69 -14.32 0.21 -12.22
CA ARG A 69 -14.57 -0.11 -13.63
C ARG A 69 -13.31 -0.60 -14.32
N TYR A 70 -12.20 0.11 -14.14
CA TYR A 70 -10.93 -0.26 -14.75
C TYR A 70 -10.41 -1.61 -14.22
N SER A 71 -10.42 -1.82 -12.90
CA SER A 71 -9.90 -3.06 -12.29
C SER A 71 -10.71 -4.29 -12.70
N ARG A 72 -12.05 -4.19 -12.80
CA ARG A 72 -12.91 -5.26 -13.32
C ARG A 72 -12.62 -5.57 -14.79
N GLN A 73 -12.49 -4.55 -15.63
CA GLN A 73 -12.12 -4.74 -17.01
C GLN A 73 -10.77 -5.44 -17.14
N LYS A 74 -9.77 -5.00 -16.34
CA LYS A 74 -8.42 -5.57 -16.35
C LYS A 74 -8.41 -7.03 -15.90
N ALA A 75 -9.16 -7.39 -14.86
CA ALA A 75 -9.29 -8.79 -14.43
C ALA A 75 -9.90 -9.67 -15.53
N LYS A 76 -10.93 -9.17 -16.25
CA LYS A 76 -11.54 -9.87 -17.37
C LYS A 76 -10.57 -10.06 -18.54
N GLU A 77 -9.83 -9.02 -18.93
CA GLU A 77 -8.81 -9.11 -19.99
C GLU A 77 -7.74 -10.17 -19.69
N MET A 78 -7.51 -10.46 -18.41
CA MET A 78 -6.54 -11.45 -17.95
C MET A 78 -7.16 -12.82 -17.61
N ASN A 79 -8.47 -13.01 -17.84
CA ASN A 79 -9.23 -14.22 -17.50
C ASN A 79 -9.13 -14.59 -16.02
N LEU A 80 -9.16 -13.60 -15.12
CA LEU A 80 -9.04 -13.78 -13.68
C LEU A 80 -10.34 -13.45 -12.92
N GLU A 81 -11.46 -13.21 -13.58
CA GLU A 81 -12.74 -12.85 -12.95
C GLU A 81 -13.30 -13.91 -12.00
N ASN A 82 -12.86 -15.18 -12.16
CA ASN A 82 -13.21 -16.26 -11.24
C ASN A 82 -12.35 -16.30 -9.97
N GLN A 83 -11.24 -15.56 -9.94
CA GLN A 83 -10.29 -15.52 -8.82
C GLN A 83 -10.25 -14.13 -8.15
N VAL A 84 -10.56 -13.07 -8.90
CA VAL A 84 -10.51 -11.69 -8.40
C VAL A 84 -11.86 -11.02 -8.56
N GLU A 85 -12.43 -10.62 -7.45
CA GLU A 85 -13.65 -9.79 -7.41
C GLU A 85 -13.27 -8.36 -6.99
N PHE A 86 -13.90 -7.34 -7.61
CA PHE A 86 -13.76 -5.95 -7.17
C PHE A 86 -15.11 -5.37 -6.77
N LYS A 87 -15.15 -4.68 -5.60
CA LYS A 87 -16.37 -4.05 -5.08
C LYS A 87 -16.17 -2.57 -4.74
N LEU A 88 -17.22 -1.78 -4.97
CA LEU A 88 -17.33 -0.41 -4.46
C LEU A 88 -17.95 -0.48 -3.07
N ILE A 89 -17.12 -0.58 -2.05
CA ILE A 89 -17.57 -0.73 -0.65
C ILE A 89 -16.50 -0.22 0.30
N ASP A 90 -16.94 0.34 1.43
CA ASP A 90 -16.07 0.70 2.53
C ASP A 90 -15.70 -0.55 3.34
N TYR A 91 -14.43 -0.69 3.74
CA TYR A 91 -13.96 -1.82 4.55
C TYR A 91 -14.74 -1.97 5.87
N ARG A 92 -15.31 -0.88 6.38
CA ARG A 92 -16.13 -0.85 7.61
C ARG A 92 -17.49 -1.55 7.46
N GLU A 93 -17.94 -1.76 6.23
CA GLU A 93 -19.23 -2.39 5.91
C GLU A 93 -19.09 -3.89 5.60
N LEU A 94 -17.84 -4.37 5.44
CA LEU A 94 -17.59 -5.79 5.21
C LEU A 94 -17.89 -6.61 6.46
N LYS A 95 -18.48 -7.80 6.23
CA LYS A 95 -18.79 -8.78 7.29
C LYS A 95 -18.06 -10.11 7.10
N SER A 96 -17.54 -10.35 5.90
CA SER A 96 -16.78 -11.56 5.58
C SER A 96 -15.42 -11.54 6.25
N LYS A 97 -14.90 -12.72 6.57
CA LYS A 97 -13.55 -12.88 7.10
C LYS A 97 -12.59 -13.39 6.01
N PHE A 98 -11.31 -13.07 6.18
CA PHE A 98 -10.26 -13.36 5.22
C PHE A 98 -9.06 -14.01 5.90
N ASP A 99 -8.35 -14.88 5.16
CA ASP A 99 -7.12 -15.48 5.62
C ASP A 99 -5.95 -14.49 5.57
N ARG A 100 -6.00 -13.59 4.59
CA ARG A 100 -4.97 -12.56 4.41
C ARG A 100 -5.62 -11.20 4.10
N ILE A 101 -5.05 -10.16 4.65
CA ILE A 101 -5.43 -8.77 4.34
C ILE A 101 -4.18 -8.01 3.90
N VAL A 102 -4.27 -7.29 2.79
CA VAL A 102 -3.25 -6.36 2.33
C VAL A 102 -3.86 -4.97 2.20
N SER A 103 -3.11 -3.94 2.56
CA SER A 103 -3.47 -2.53 2.35
C SER A 103 -2.21 -1.75 2.00
N VAL A 104 -2.19 -1.13 0.83
CA VAL A 104 -1.01 -0.43 0.30
C VAL A 104 -1.35 1.01 -0.06
N GLY A 105 -0.79 1.98 0.66
CA GLY A 105 -0.97 3.40 0.40
C GLY A 105 -2.38 3.92 0.65
N MET A 106 -3.15 3.26 1.51
CA MET A 106 -4.49 3.67 1.90
C MET A 106 -4.55 4.25 3.33
N PHE A 107 -3.68 3.75 4.21
CA PHE A 107 -3.70 4.10 5.63
C PHE A 107 -3.47 5.60 5.86
N GLU A 108 -2.74 6.27 4.97
CA GLU A 108 -2.50 7.72 4.95
C GLU A 108 -3.80 8.54 4.85
N HIS A 109 -4.88 7.93 4.36
CA HIS A 109 -6.20 8.55 4.19
C HIS A 109 -7.20 8.20 5.30
N VAL A 110 -6.82 7.33 6.23
CA VAL A 110 -7.68 6.93 7.36
C VAL A 110 -7.90 8.07 8.35
N GLY A 111 -6.87 8.86 8.59
CA GLY A 111 -6.87 9.95 9.57
C GLY A 111 -6.66 9.44 11.01
N LYS A 112 -5.78 10.13 11.75
CA LYS A 112 -5.29 9.77 13.09
C LYS A 112 -6.38 9.35 14.09
N LYS A 113 -7.49 10.10 14.15
CA LYS A 113 -8.60 9.81 15.06
C LYS A 113 -9.31 8.47 14.79
N PHE A 114 -9.11 7.87 13.63
CA PHE A 114 -9.75 6.62 13.24
C PHE A 114 -8.82 5.41 13.25
N TYR A 115 -7.55 5.54 13.62
CA TYR A 115 -6.58 4.43 13.61
C TYR A 115 -7.04 3.24 14.47
N ARG A 116 -7.57 3.48 15.67
CA ARG A 116 -8.16 2.41 16.51
C ARG A 116 -9.29 1.66 15.81
N LYS A 117 -10.19 2.40 15.17
CA LYS A 117 -11.29 1.81 14.41
C LYS A 117 -10.79 1.01 13.21
N TYR A 118 -9.77 1.53 12.51
CA TYR A 118 -9.17 0.85 11.38
C TYR A 118 -8.56 -0.51 11.79
N PHE A 119 -7.69 -0.54 12.78
CA PHE A 119 -7.07 -1.79 13.25
C PHE A 119 -8.09 -2.75 13.86
N LYS A 120 -9.11 -2.25 14.55
CA LYS A 120 -10.24 -3.08 15.02
C LYS A 120 -10.98 -3.72 13.84
N CYS A 121 -11.25 -2.99 12.75
CA CYS A 121 -11.83 -3.56 11.55
C CYS A 121 -10.91 -4.61 10.92
N VAL A 122 -9.61 -4.36 10.81
CA VAL A 122 -8.63 -5.35 10.32
C VAL A 122 -8.68 -6.62 11.17
N HIS A 123 -8.67 -6.48 12.51
CA HIS A 123 -8.80 -7.62 13.42
C HIS A 123 -10.10 -8.40 13.16
N ASP A 124 -11.23 -7.73 13.05
CA ASP A 124 -12.54 -8.37 12.92
C ASP A 124 -12.74 -9.04 11.56
N LEU A 125 -12.08 -8.51 10.50
CA LEU A 125 -12.07 -9.09 9.16
C LEU A 125 -11.08 -10.25 8.99
N LEU A 126 -10.15 -10.46 9.90
CA LEU A 126 -9.23 -11.61 9.85
C LEU A 126 -9.89 -12.87 10.41
N ASN A 127 -9.65 -14.01 9.76
CA ASN A 127 -9.82 -15.34 10.35
C ASN A 127 -8.90 -15.51 11.56
N GLU A 128 -9.13 -16.53 12.40
CA GLU A 128 -8.32 -16.74 13.62
C GLU A 128 -6.83 -16.92 13.31
N ASN A 129 -6.50 -17.65 12.26
CA ASN A 129 -5.13 -17.83 11.78
C ASN A 129 -4.79 -16.89 10.60
N GLY A 130 -5.46 -15.73 10.56
CA GLY A 130 -5.25 -14.74 9.51
C GLY A 130 -4.10 -13.78 9.80
N ALA A 131 -3.49 -13.26 8.73
CA ALA A 131 -2.45 -12.24 8.79
C ALA A 131 -2.79 -11.03 7.91
N ALA A 132 -2.36 -9.86 8.34
CA ALA A 132 -2.48 -8.62 7.57
C ALA A 132 -1.12 -7.97 7.34
N LEU A 133 -0.97 -7.26 6.22
CA LEU A 133 0.16 -6.40 5.94
C LEU A 133 -0.34 -5.01 5.56
N ILE A 134 0.07 -4.02 6.34
CA ILE A 134 -0.22 -2.62 6.09
C ILE A 134 1.05 -1.93 5.62
N HIS A 135 1.04 -1.48 4.38
CA HIS A 135 2.14 -0.75 3.75
C HIS A 135 1.75 0.72 3.65
N THR A 136 2.39 1.56 4.41
CA THR A 136 2.06 2.99 4.53
C THR A 136 3.29 3.87 4.61
N ILE A 137 3.18 5.09 4.08
CA ILE A 137 4.14 6.13 4.39
C ILE A 137 4.07 6.43 5.88
N GLY A 138 5.23 6.65 6.49
CA GLY A 138 5.35 7.04 7.88
C GLY A 138 6.55 7.95 8.11
N SER A 139 6.70 8.42 9.33
CA SER A 139 7.82 9.26 9.76
C SER A 139 8.64 8.56 10.84
N ILE A 140 9.97 8.68 10.75
CA ILE A 140 10.91 8.25 11.82
C ILE A 140 11.04 9.29 12.93
N ASP A 141 10.47 10.47 12.74
CA ASP A 141 10.48 11.56 13.70
C ASP A 141 9.21 11.57 14.55
N ARG A 142 9.13 12.51 15.49
CA ARG A 142 7.96 12.74 16.34
C ARG A 142 6.73 13.13 15.52
N PRO A 143 5.52 12.88 16.03
CA PRO A 143 4.28 13.35 15.39
C PRO A 143 4.33 14.84 15.08
N ARG A 144 3.96 15.22 13.87
CA ARG A 144 3.86 16.61 13.42
C ARG A 144 2.69 16.78 12.45
N ASP A 145 2.25 18.01 12.30
CA ASP A 145 1.21 18.35 11.33
C ASP A 145 1.69 18.11 9.89
N PRO A 146 0.79 17.74 8.99
CA PRO A 146 1.10 17.58 7.57
C PRO A 146 1.64 18.88 6.98
N GLN A 147 2.55 18.74 6.04
CA GLN A 147 3.10 19.90 5.33
C GLN A 147 1.98 20.65 4.58
N PRO A 148 1.76 21.95 4.83
CA PRO A 148 0.58 22.69 4.35
C PRO A 148 0.42 22.71 2.84
N TRP A 149 1.53 22.79 2.10
CA TRP A 149 1.51 22.81 0.65
C TRP A 149 1.05 21.44 0.07
N ILE A 150 1.54 20.33 0.62
CA ILE A 150 1.14 18.96 0.24
C ILE A 150 -0.35 18.76 0.55
N SER A 151 -0.80 19.16 1.74
CA SER A 151 -2.21 19.04 2.13
C SER A 151 -3.14 19.88 1.26
N LYS A 152 -2.68 21.03 0.77
CA LYS A 152 -3.50 21.93 -0.05
C LYS A 152 -3.60 21.46 -1.50
N TYR A 153 -2.49 21.02 -2.10
CA TYR A 153 -2.39 20.87 -3.56
C TYR A 153 -2.31 19.42 -4.04
N ILE A 154 -1.88 18.48 -3.19
CA ILE A 154 -1.59 17.11 -3.62
C ILE A 154 -2.49 16.09 -2.89
N PHE A 155 -2.48 16.06 -1.56
CA PHE A 155 -3.20 15.07 -0.75
C PHE A 155 -4.04 15.75 0.34
N PRO A 156 -5.19 16.36 -0.01
CA PRO A 156 -6.10 16.92 0.99
C PRO A 156 -6.52 15.87 2.01
N GLY A 157 -6.33 16.15 3.29
CA GLY A 157 -6.67 15.24 4.39
C GLY A 157 -5.71 14.07 4.60
N GLY A 158 -4.66 13.94 3.80
CA GLY A 158 -3.63 12.93 4.01
C GLY A 158 -2.79 13.20 5.27
N TYR A 159 -2.38 12.14 5.94
CA TYR A 159 -1.55 12.21 7.14
C TYR A 159 -0.47 11.12 7.12
N THR A 160 0.76 11.52 7.44
CA THR A 160 1.91 10.61 7.52
C THR A 160 2.21 10.35 9.00
N PRO A 161 1.86 9.18 9.56
CA PRO A 161 2.01 8.91 10.98
C PRO A 161 3.45 8.60 11.39
N SER A 162 3.81 8.97 12.61
CA SER A 162 4.94 8.39 13.31
C SER A 162 4.62 6.98 13.80
N LEU A 163 5.64 6.15 14.02
CA LEU A 163 5.42 4.79 14.54
C LEU A 163 4.70 4.79 15.89
N SER A 164 4.99 5.75 16.76
CA SER A 164 4.34 5.91 18.06
C SER A 164 2.82 6.13 17.97
N GLU A 165 2.33 6.70 16.86
CA GLU A 165 0.90 6.91 16.65
C GLU A 165 0.19 5.66 16.13
N ILE A 166 0.94 4.72 15.56
CA ILE A 166 0.43 3.46 15.01
C ILE A 166 0.45 2.36 16.07
N ALA A 167 1.49 2.31 16.91
CA ALA A 167 1.73 1.21 17.85
C ALA A 167 0.56 1.01 18.82
N ARG A 168 0.12 2.06 19.51
CA ARG A 168 -0.98 1.95 20.48
C ARG A 168 -2.32 1.54 19.85
N PRO A 169 -2.78 2.08 18.73
CA PRO A 169 -3.95 1.56 18.02
C PRO A 169 -3.89 0.07 17.67
N ILE A 170 -2.69 -0.47 17.35
CA ILE A 170 -2.51 -1.91 17.12
C ILE A 170 -2.71 -2.69 18.42
N GLU A 171 -2.06 -2.28 19.51
CA GLU A 171 -2.22 -2.90 20.84
C GLU A 171 -3.68 -2.90 21.29
N ASP A 172 -4.37 -1.76 21.18
CA ASP A 172 -5.78 -1.59 21.55
C ASP A 172 -6.74 -2.46 20.70
N SER A 173 -6.30 -2.96 19.55
CA SER A 173 -7.10 -3.82 18.65
C SER A 173 -6.95 -5.32 18.88
N ASN A 174 -6.08 -5.73 19.82
CA ASN A 174 -5.67 -7.13 20.03
C ASN A 174 -4.96 -7.78 18.83
N LEU A 175 -4.39 -6.99 17.92
CA LEU A 175 -3.50 -7.50 16.89
C LEU A 175 -2.08 -7.59 17.43
N ILE A 176 -1.37 -8.62 16.99
CA ILE A 176 0.04 -8.85 17.28
C ILE A 176 0.86 -8.27 16.13
N LEU A 177 1.78 -7.37 16.42
CA LEU A 177 2.79 -6.93 15.46
C LEU A 177 3.89 -7.98 15.38
N ASN A 178 3.87 -8.81 14.33
CA ASN A 178 4.87 -9.88 14.12
C ASN A 178 6.17 -9.34 13.55
N ASP A 179 6.07 -8.38 12.62
CA ASP A 179 7.21 -7.78 11.94
C ASP A 179 6.93 -6.33 11.54
N LEU A 180 7.96 -5.52 11.61
CA LEU A 180 8.00 -4.17 11.08
C LEU A 180 9.24 -4.01 10.20
N GLU A 181 9.03 -3.85 8.90
CA GLU A 181 10.09 -3.51 7.96
C GLU A 181 9.99 -2.03 7.58
N VAL A 182 11.12 -1.33 7.62
CA VAL A 182 11.21 0.07 7.24
C VAL A 182 11.91 0.18 5.88
N LEU A 183 11.14 0.50 4.85
CA LEU A 183 11.64 0.70 3.48
C LEU A 183 12.14 2.14 3.35
N ARG A 184 13.36 2.38 3.76
CA ARG A 184 13.96 3.72 3.90
C ARG A 184 14.03 4.50 2.59
N LEU A 185 14.90 4.05 1.66
CA LEU A 185 15.22 4.78 0.43
C LEU A 185 14.40 4.34 -0.80
N HIS A 186 13.67 3.25 -0.69
CA HIS A 186 12.91 2.70 -1.81
C HIS A 186 11.93 3.69 -2.44
N TYR A 187 11.31 4.54 -1.61
CA TYR A 187 10.39 5.54 -2.16
C TYR A 187 11.14 6.72 -2.81
N ALA A 188 12.32 7.08 -2.33
CA ALA A 188 13.15 8.08 -3.01
C ALA A 188 13.50 7.62 -4.44
N HIS A 189 13.91 6.34 -4.61
CA HIS A 189 14.16 5.75 -5.93
C HIS A 189 12.89 5.69 -6.80
N THR A 190 11.75 5.34 -6.21
CA THR A 190 10.45 5.32 -6.90
C THR A 190 10.08 6.70 -7.42
N LEU A 191 10.17 7.73 -6.58
CA LEU A 191 9.83 9.13 -6.90
C LEU A 191 10.77 9.72 -7.95
N ARG A 192 12.06 9.38 -7.89
CA ARG A 192 13.02 9.75 -8.93
C ARG A 192 12.60 9.19 -10.29
N ASN A 193 12.30 7.90 -10.38
CA ASN A 193 11.84 7.27 -11.61
C ASN A 193 10.56 7.93 -12.14
N TRP A 194 9.60 8.24 -11.25
CA TRP A 194 8.38 8.95 -11.67
C TRP A 194 8.68 10.35 -12.19
N ARG A 195 9.57 11.11 -11.53
CA ARG A 195 9.96 12.45 -11.94
C ARG A 195 10.64 12.45 -13.30
N GLU A 196 11.60 11.55 -13.53
CA GLU A 196 12.29 11.41 -14.81
C GLU A 196 11.31 11.05 -15.94
N ARG A 197 10.40 10.09 -15.70
CA ARG A 197 9.35 9.72 -16.68
C ARG A 197 8.36 10.85 -16.96
N PHE A 198 8.02 11.62 -15.96
CA PHE A 198 7.16 12.78 -16.09
C PHE A 198 7.82 13.86 -16.96
N LEU A 199 9.07 14.20 -16.66
CA LEU A 199 9.83 15.19 -17.41
C LEU A 199 10.08 14.77 -18.88
N ASN A 200 10.35 13.48 -19.12
CA ASN A 200 10.48 12.94 -20.46
C ASN A 200 9.19 12.97 -21.29
N LYS A 201 8.05 13.27 -20.66
CA LYS A 201 6.75 13.43 -21.32
C LYS A 201 6.18 14.84 -21.17
N LYS A 202 7.05 15.85 -20.96
CA LYS A 202 6.67 17.24 -20.71
C LYS A 202 5.69 17.77 -21.76
N ASP A 203 5.94 17.52 -23.05
CA ASP A 203 5.08 18.02 -24.12
C ASP A 203 3.66 17.46 -24.01
N LYS A 204 3.51 16.14 -23.74
CA LYS A 204 2.20 15.53 -23.50
C LYS A 204 1.49 16.08 -22.27
N VAL A 205 2.24 16.45 -21.24
CA VAL A 205 1.66 17.07 -20.05
C VAL A 205 1.13 18.47 -20.39
N LEU A 206 1.84 19.24 -21.21
CA LEU A 206 1.42 20.57 -21.65
C LEU A 206 0.25 20.54 -22.64
N GLU A 207 0.04 19.44 -23.35
CA GLU A 207 -1.19 19.21 -24.15
C GLU A 207 -2.44 19.01 -23.27
N MET A 208 -2.27 18.48 -22.05
CA MET A 208 -3.36 18.15 -21.13
C MET A 208 -3.60 19.21 -20.05
N PHE A 209 -2.53 19.89 -19.64
CA PHE A 209 -2.48 20.84 -18.52
C PHE A 209 -1.61 22.03 -18.90
N ASP A 210 -1.57 23.03 -18.01
CA ASP A 210 -0.74 24.24 -18.18
C ASP A 210 0.68 24.06 -17.57
N GLU A 211 1.53 25.05 -17.81
CA GLU A 211 2.88 25.11 -17.23
C GLU A 211 2.87 25.19 -15.70
N ARG A 212 1.82 25.77 -15.09
CA ARG A 212 1.68 25.84 -13.64
C ARG A 212 1.55 24.44 -13.04
N PHE A 213 0.72 23.59 -13.66
CA PHE A 213 0.59 22.19 -13.28
C PHE A 213 1.91 21.45 -13.45
N LEU A 214 2.60 21.63 -14.58
CA LEU A 214 3.89 21.01 -14.83
C LEU A 214 4.90 21.32 -13.71
N ARG A 215 5.08 22.59 -13.36
CA ARG A 215 5.98 23.03 -12.27
C ARG A 215 5.54 22.52 -10.91
N MET A 216 4.24 22.54 -10.63
CA MET A 216 3.67 22.05 -9.38
C MET A 216 3.95 20.58 -9.18
N TRP A 217 3.75 19.77 -10.23
CA TRP A 217 3.93 18.34 -10.16
C TRP A 217 5.41 17.93 -10.08
N GLU A 218 6.28 18.62 -10.82
CA GLU A 218 7.74 18.45 -10.71
C GLU A 218 8.22 18.79 -9.30
N PHE A 219 7.77 19.91 -8.74
CA PHE A 219 8.10 20.32 -7.38
C PHE A 219 7.65 19.28 -6.35
N TYR A 220 6.42 18.75 -6.50
CA TYR A 220 5.92 17.66 -5.66
C TYR A 220 6.84 16.44 -5.71
N LEU A 221 7.15 15.94 -6.89
CA LEU A 221 7.96 14.73 -7.06
C LEU A 221 9.39 14.93 -6.52
N ALA A 222 10.02 16.07 -6.82
CA ALA A 222 11.36 16.40 -6.34
C ALA A 222 11.38 16.59 -4.81
N GLY A 223 10.43 17.35 -4.27
CA GLY A 223 10.33 17.58 -2.83
C GLY A 223 10.10 16.32 -2.03
N CYS A 224 9.21 15.43 -2.52
CA CYS A 224 8.99 14.14 -1.88
C CYS A 224 10.20 13.20 -2.03
N GLU A 225 10.90 13.17 -3.19
CA GLU A 225 12.16 12.43 -3.33
C GLU A 225 13.16 12.84 -2.25
N MET A 226 13.31 14.15 -2.01
CA MET A 226 14.23 14.67 -0.98
C MET A 226 13.77 14.34 0.44
N ALA A 227 12.47 14.39 0.72
CA ALA A 227 11.90 14.03 2.02
C ALA A 227 12.19 12.57 2.41
N PHE A 228 12.13 11.64 1.45
CA PHE A 228 12.51 10.24 1.66
C PHE A 228 14.02 10.01 1.67
N LYS A 229 14.80 10.82 0.95
CA LYS A 229 16.25 10.63 0.85
C LYS A 229 17.01 11.22 2.02
N TRP A 230 16.62 12.39 2.48
CA TRP A 230 17.36 13.18 3.47
C TRP A 230 16.50 13.63 4.66
N GLY A 231 15.18 13.52 4.53
CA GLY A 231 14.24 13.87 5.60
C GLY A 231 13.89 12.67 6.47
N ASP A 232 12.74 12.79 7.11
CA ASP A 232 12.22 11.83 8.08
C ASP A 232 11.22 10.83 7.50
N GLN A 233 10.87 10.95 6.22
CA GLN A 233 9.87 10.09 5.62
C GLN A 233 10.43 8.71 5.26
N VAL A 234 9.66 7.68 5.57
CA VAL A 234 9.95 6.28 5.26
C VAL A 234 8.65 5.58 4.86
N VAL A 235 8.75 4.31 4.49
CA VAL A 235 7.57 3.46 4.36
C VAL A 235 7.67 2.35 5.40
N PHE A 236 6.58 2.13 6.12
CA PHE A 236 6.41 1.00 7.02
C PHE A 236 5.66 -0.13 6.33
N GLN A 237 6.13 -1.35 6.50
CA GLN A 237 5.38 -2.56 6.26
C GLN A 237 5.14 -3.24 7.61
N LEU A 238 3.92 -3.13 8.12
CA LEU A 238 3.49 -3.70 9.39
C LEU A 238 2.83 -5.05 9.11
N GLN A 239 3.43 -6.14 9.59
CA GLN A 239 2.85 -7.48 9.51
C GLN A 239 2.14 -7.80 10.81
N LEU A 240 0.86 -8.07 10.73
CA LEU A 240 -0.05 -8.22 11.86
C LEU A 240 -0.74 -9.58 11.84
N SER A 241 -1.06 -10.13 13.00
CA SER A 241 -1.88 -11.35 13.11
C SER A 241 -2.70 -11.35 14.40
N LYS A 242 -3.61 -12.32 14.51
CA LYS A 242 -4.33 -12.58 15.77
C LYS A 242 -3.55 -13.52 16.69
N ASN A 243 -2.80 -14.47 16.12
CA ASN A 243 -2.10 -15.51 16.85
C ASN A 243 -0.59 -15.46 16.59
N LYS A 244 0.20 -15.73 17.62
CA LYS A 244 1.68 -15.73 17.56
C LYS A 244 2.25 -16.78 16.59
N THR A 245 1.48 -17.81 16.28
CA THR A 245 1.89 -18.95 15.43
C THR A 245 1.44 -18.82 13.98
N THR A 246 0.73 -17.73 13.61
CA THR A 246 0.20 -17.54 12.25
C THR A 246 1.30 -17.40 11.20
N ILE A 247 2.36 -16.73 11.56
CA ILE A 247 3.51 -16.43 10.68
C ILE A 247 4.73 -17.18 11.24
N PRO A 248 5.63 -17.71 10.38
CA PRO A 248 6.86 -18.34 10.80
C PRO A 248 7.70 -17.43 11.73
N PRO A 249 8.38 -18.00 12.75
CA PRO A 249 9.10 -17.18 13.75
C PRO A 249 10.36 -16.51 13.22
N THR A 250 10.90 -16.95 12.09
CA THR A 250 12.07 -16.35 11.42
C THR A 250 11.66 -15.75 10.09
N ARG A 251 12.48 -14.84 9.54
CA ARG A 251 12.23 -14.20 8.24
C ARG A 251 12.67 -15.03 7.03
N ASP A 252 13.24 -16.21 7.23
CA ASP A 252 13.84 -17.03 6.17
C ASP A 252 12.83 -17.36 5.06
N TYR A 253 11.55 -17.60 5.42
CA TYR A 253 10.47 -17.87 4.47
C TYR A 253 10.21 -16.72 3.46
N ILE A 254 10.62 -15.49 3.78
CA ILE A 254 10.46 -14.33 2.89
C ILE A 254 11.50 -14.35 1.77
N TYR A 255 12.65 -14.96 2.00
CA TYR A 255 13.82 -14.91 1.10
C TYR A 255 14.08 -16.21 0.35
N GLN A 256 13.27 -17.23 0.61
CA GLN A 256 13.30 -18.51 -0.11
C GLN A 256 12.73 -18.45 -1.53
#